data_c88a1299b5777c8a787edab26db292e2
#
_entry.id   c88a1299b5777c8a787edab26db292e2
#
_cell.length_a   1.000
_cell.length_b   1.000
_cell.length_c   1.000
_cell.angle_alpha   90.00
_cell.angle_beta   90.00
_cell.angle_gamma   90.00
#
_symmetry.space_group_name_H-M   'P 1'
#
loop_
_entity.id
_entity.type
_entity.pdbx_description
1 polymer ?
#
loop_
_entity_poly.entity_id
_entity_poly.type
_entity_poly.pdbx_seq_one_letter_code
_entity_poly.pdbx_strand_id
1 'polypeptide(L)'
;MQLVKRAAFGWGTTGAAHARPSKGLVIHYDGSDQNLAGKPHASCVDYWRRTRKFHVGSNRQWVDIGYSFGACPHGFVFEGRGENHAQAAQPGGNTTWYSVTLMSGPGEKPTPEQIEAVRELRAYLMSRGLGAAVKGHRDFYSTSCPGDTLYRLVRDGTFTKSPSSFNTIEEDDDVDVNAVWHDARIKMNKGEKTESERSPAAVLQELETEQDRIKSRLDDLDEKLDAVLAALGK
;
A
#
# COMPACT_ATOMS: atom_id res chain seq x y z
N MET A 1 0.76 2.88 6.01
CA MET A 1 0.56 2.19 4.72
C MET A 1 0.30 3.20 3.62
N GLN A 2 1.06 3.13 2.56
CA GLN A 2 0.87 3.99 1.38
C GLN A 2 -0.05 3.28 0.38
N LEU A 3 -1.36 3.50 0.49
CA LEU A 3 -2.36 2.86 -0.37
C LEU A 3 -2.71 3.76 -1.57
N VAL A 4 -2.38 3.31 -2.76
CA VAL A 4 -2.75 3.96 -4.03
C VAL A 4 -4.09 3.41 -4.48
N LYS A 5 -5.11 4.24 -4.43
CA LYS A 5 -6.49 3.88 -4.78
C LYS A 5 -6.70 3.75 -6.28
N ARG A 6 -7.71 3.00 -6.69
CA ARG A 6 -8.10 2.76 -8.10
C ARG A 6 -8.21 4.05 -8.92
N ALA A 7 -8.72 5.12 -8.33
CA ALA A 7 -8.87 6.42 -9.00
C ALA A 7 -7.54 6.99 -9.52
N ALA A 8 -6.42 6.73 -8.83
CA ALA A 8 -5.09 7.16 -9.27
C ALA A 8 -4.64 6.47 -10.58
N PHE A 9 -5.24 5.35 -10.94
CA PHE A 9 -5.01 4.66 -12.21
C PHE A 9 -6.01 5.04 -13.29
N GLY A 10 -6.98 5.92 -13.00
CA GLY A 10 -8.11 6.23 -13.86
C GLY A 10 -9.16 5.12 -13.92
N TRP A 11 -9.23 4.26 -12.90
CA TRP A 11 -10.21 3.16 -12.84
C TRP A 11 -11.40 3.54 -11.96
N GLY A 12 -12.60 3.32 -12.49
CA GLY A 12 -13.83 3.40 -11.71
C GLY A 12 -13.98 2.24 -10.72
N THR A 13 -15.16 2.09 -10.15
CA THR A 13 -15.52 0.95 -9.30
C THR A 13 -15.33 -0.36 -10.06
N THR A 14 -14.95 -1.42 -9.35
CA THR A 14 -14.80 -2.74 -9.96
C THR A 14 -16.17 -3.33 -10.30
N GLY A 15 -16.25 -4.07 -11.42
CA GLY A 15 -17.42 -4.90 -11.75
C GLY A 15 -17.41 -6.27 -11.10
N ALA A 16 -16.44 -6.56 -10.21
CA ALA A 16 -16.38 -7.84 -9.53
C ALA A 16 -17.54 -8.01 -8.53
N ALA A 17 -18.03 -9.24 -8.39
CA ALA A 17 -19.10 -9.55 -7.45
C ALA A 17 -18.71 -9.16 -6.03
N HIS A 18 -19.70 -8.72 -5.24
CA HIS A 18 -19.49 -8.46 -3.81
C HIS A 18 -19.13 -9.74 -3.08
N ALA A 19 -18.18 -9.65 -2.16
CA ALA A 19 -17.78 -10.72 -1.26
C ALA A 19 -17.33 -10.11 0.08
N ARG A 20 -17.26 -10.93 1.11
CA ARG A 20 -16.73 -10.54 2.44
C ARG A 20 -15.60 -11.48 2.84
N PRO A 21 -14.39 -11.31 2.26
CA PRO A 21 -13.25 -12.12 2.66
C PRO A 21 -12.95 -11.92 4.14
N SER A 22 -12.87 -13.02 4.89
CA SER A 22 -12.68 -13.00 6.33
C SER A 22 -11.59 -13.96 6.83
N LYS A 23 -11.04 -14.80 5.95
CA LYS A 23 -10.09 -15.84 6.38
C LYS A 23 -8.65 -15.34 6.49
N GLY A 24 -8.20 -14.49 5.58
CA GLY A 24 -6.84 -13.99 5.59
C GLY A 24 -6.35 -13.53 4.22
N LEU A 25 -5.04 -13.42 4.09
CA LEU A 25 -4.33 -12.89 2.93
C LEU A 25 -3.59 -14.01 2.18
N VAL A 26 -3.67 -14.01 0.85
CA VAL A 26 -2.94 -14.95 -0.01
C VAL A 26 -1.86 -14.19 -0.79
N ILE A 27 -0.63 -14.70 -0.70
CA ILE A 27 0.55 -14.14 -1.35
C ILE A 27 0.68 -14.72 -2.75
N HIS A 28 0.87 -13.83 -3.71
CA HIS A 28 1.12 -14.13 -5.12
C HIS A 28 2.37 -13.41 -5.62
N TYR A 29 2.83 -13.80 -6.79
CA TYR A 29 3.85 -13.11 -7.58
C TYR A 29 3.43 -13.07 -9.04
N ASP A 30 4.17 -12.36 -9.89
CA ASP A 30 4.03 -12.46 -11.34
C ASP A 30 4.78 -13.70 -11.86
N GLY A 31 4.30 -14.26 -12.97
CA GLY A 31 4.93 -15.41 -13.59
C GLY A 31 6.29 -15.14 -14.26
N SER A 32 6.74 -13.89 -14.33
CA SER A 32 8.01 -13.46 -14.90
C SER A 32 8.63 -12.32 -14.09
N ASP A 33 9.96 -12.21 -14.16
CA ASP A 33 10.70 -11.15 -13.49
C ASP A 33 10.37 -9.77 -14.07
N GLN A 34 10.05 -8.83 -13.19
CA GLN A 34 9.60 -7.48 -13.57
C GLN A 34 10.71 -6.43 -13.46
N ASN A 35 11.72 -6.71 -12.62
CA ASN A 35 12.87 -5.84 -12.37
C ASN A 35 12.46 -4.41 -11.96
N LEU A 36 11.43 -4.30 -11.11
CA LEU A 36 10.87 -3.01 -10.69
C LEU A 36 11.62 -2.37 -9.54
N ALA A 37 12.34 -3.14 -8.72
CA ALA A 37 13.07 -2.62 -7.57
C ALA A 37 14.13 -1.57 -7.96
N GLY A 38 14.77 -1.76 -9.11
CA GLY A 38 15.77 -0.83 -9.63
C GLY A 38 15.23 0.27 -10.56
N LYS A 39 13.90 0.39 -10.70
CA LYS A 39 13.25 1.36 -11.59
C LYS A 39 12.51 2.43 -10.78
N PRO A 40 12.23 3.60 -11.36
CA PRO A 40 11.37 4.60 -10.71
C PRO A 40 9.99 4.02 -10.36
N HIS A 41 9.39 4.50 -9.26
CA HIS A 41 8.05 4.07 -8.80
C HIS A 41 6.98 4.16 -9.91
N ALA A 42 7.07 5.12 -10.82
CA ALA A 42 6.17 5.23 -11.98
C ALA A 42 6.10 3.94 -12.81
N SER A 43 7.20 3.15 -12.86
CA SER A 43 7.22 1.86 -13.56
C SER A 43 6.30 0.83 -12.89
N CYS A 44 6.07 0.92 -11.58
CA CYS A 44 5.11 0.07 -10.86
C CYS A 44 3.67 0.45 -11.22
N VAL A 45 3.40 1.75 -11.39
CA VAL A 45 2.09 2.24 -11.86
C VAL A 45 1.78 1.71 -13.26
N ASP A 46 2.75 1.78 -14.16
CA ASP A 46 2.61 1.26 -15.52
C ASP A 46 2.46 -0.26 -15.54
N TYR A 47 3.22 -0.98 -14.69
CA TYR A 47 3.06 -2.41 -14.51
C TYR A 47 1.63 -2.76 -14.08
N TRP A 48 1.07 -2.06 -13.08
CA TRP A 48 -0.27 -2.33 -12.57
C TRP A 48 -1.36 -2.09 -13.62
N ARG A 49 -1.20 -1.02 -14.42
CA ARG A 49 -2.09 -0.75 -15.56
C ARG A 49 -2.01 -1.83 -16.62
N ARG A 50 -0.81 -2.30 -16.97
CA ARG A 50 -0.62 -3.40 -17.94
C ARG A 50 -1.20 -4.72 -17.43
N THR A 51 -1.01 -5.04 -16.16
CA THR A 51 -1.58 -6.24 -15.54
C THR A 51 -3.10 -6.23 -15.63
N ARG A 52 -3.76 -5.11 -15.33
CA ARG A 52 -5.21 -5.01 -15.52
C ARG A 52 -5.60 -5.17 -16.99
N LYS A 53 -4.92 -4.46 -17.89
CA LYS A 53 -5.18 -4.57 -19.34
C LYS A 53 -5.09 -6.01 -19.84
N PHE A 54 -4.12 -6.78 -19.37
CA PHE A 54 -3.99 -8.21 -19.69
C PHE A 54 -5.17 -9.02 -19.14
N HIS A 55 -5.60 -8.78 -17.91
CA HIS A 55 -6.69 -9.53 -17.29
C HIS A 55 -8.07 -9.23 -17.91
N VAL A 56 -8.34 -7.99 -18.29
CA VAL A 56 -9.62 -7.62 -18.92
C VAL A 56 -9.63 -7.82 -20.42
N GLY A 57 -8.47 -7.98 -21.04
CA GLY A 57 -8.31 -8.17 -22.46
C GLY A 57 -8.73 -9.56 -22.95
N SER A 58 -8.56 -9.79 -24.26
CA SER A 58 -8.98 -11.02 -24.96
C SER A 58 -8.38 -12.31 -24.38
N ASN A 59 -7.22 -12.23 -23.72
CA ASN A 59 -6.54 -13.39 -23.15
C ASN A 59 -7.25 -13.98 -21.92
N ARG A 60 -7.90 -13.17 -21.09
CA ARG A 60 -8.55 -13.60 -19.85
C ARG A 60 -10.03 -13.24 -19.81
N GLN A 61 -10.41 -12.10 -20.37
CA GLN A 61 -11.79 -11.59 -20.40
C GLN A 61 -12.43 -11.48 -18.98
N TRP A 62 -11.59 -11.19 -17.97
CA TRP A 62 -12.09 -11.01 -16.63
C TRP A 62 -12.73 -9.63 -16.48
N VAL A 63 -13.68 -9.50 -15.57
CA VAL A 63 -14.37 -8.24 -15.30
C VAL A 63 -13.44 -7.14 -14.81
N ASP A 64 -12.30 -7.51 -14.23
CA ASP A 64 -11.29 -6.59 -13.72
C ASP A 64 -9.95 -7.32 -13.49
N ILE A 65 -8.94 -6.60 -12.99
CA ILE A 65 -7.69 -7.20 -12.51
C ILE A 65 -8.00 -8.36 -11.56
N GLY A 66 -7.19 -9.42 -11.57
CA GLY A 66 -7.46 -10.64 -10.80
C GLY A 66 -7.26 -10.49 -9.30
N TYR A 67 -6.40 -9.56 -8.88
CA TYR A 67 -5.96 -9.41 -7.50
C TYR A 67 -6.80 -8.41 -6.71
N SER A 68 -6.92 -8.62 -5.40
CA SER A 68 -7.48 -7.61 -4.49
C SER A 68 -6.52 -6.41 -4.36
N PHE A 69 -5.21 -6.69 -4.18
CA PHE A 69 -4.16 -5.70 -4.01
C PHE A 69 -2.87 -6.12 -4.71
N GLY A 70 -1.97 -5.15 -4.92
CA GLY A 70 -0.60 -5.37 -5.33
C GLY A 70 0.37 -4.64 -4.41
N ALA A 71 1.52 -5.23 -4.12
CA ALA A 71 2.60 -4.60 -3.36
C ALA A 71 3.79 -4.34 -4.27
N CYS A 72 4.22 -3.09 -4.41
CA CYS A 72 5.37 -2.75 -5.22
C CYS A 72 6.66 -2.72 -4.40
N PRO A 73 7.84 -2.91 -5.04
CA PRO A 73 9.13 -2.93 -4.34
C PRO A 73 9.47 -1.64 -3.58
N HIS A 74 8.78 -0.53 -3.87
CA HIS A 74 8.98 0.77 -3.21
C HIS A 74 8.07 0.99 -1.98
N GLY A 75 7.39 -0.05 -1.47
CA GLY A 75 6.59 0.04 -0.26
C GLY A 75 5.15 0.54 -0.45
N PHE A 76 4.68 0.71 -1.69
CA PHE A 76 3.29 1.10 -1.94
C PHE A 76 2.39 -0.12 -2.13
N VAL A 77 1.17 -0.01 -1.61
CA VAL A 77 0.08 -0.96 -1.89
C VAL A 77 -0.84 -0.35 -2.95
N PHE A 78 -1.11 -1.10 -4.00
CA PHE A 78 -1.99 -0.69 -5.10
C PHE A 78 -3.32 -1.42 -4.99
N GLU A 79 -4.41 -0.67 -5.04
CA GLU A 79 -5.74 -1.25 -5.02
C GLU A 79 -6.07 -1.89 -6.37
N GLY A 80 -6.40 -3.17 -6.33
CA GLY A 80 -6.92 -3.92 -7.47
C GLY A 80 -8.45 -3.94 -7.46
N ARG A 81 -9.06 -5.10 -7.14
CA ARG A 81 -10.51 -5.18 -6.87
C ARG A 81 -10.87 -4.55 -5.54
N GLY A 82 -9.91 -4.37 -4.64
CA GLY A 82 -10.10 -3.72 -3.35
C GLY A 82 -10.85 -4.58 -2.35
N GLU A 83 -11.36 -3.91 -1.34
CA GLU A 83 -12.14 -4.53 -0.26
C GLU A 83 -13.55 -4.92 -0.72
N ASN A 84 -14.10 -5.92 -0.05
CA ASN A 84 -15.49 -6.39 -0.20
C ASN A 84 -15.85 -6.89 -1.63
N HIS A 85 -14.85 -7.33 -2.39
CA HIS A 85 -15.06 -7.90 -3.72
C HIS A 85 -14.38 -9.26 -3.87
N ALA A 86 -15.06 -10.14 -4.59
CA ALA A 86 -14.48 -11.41 -5.01
C ALA A 86 -13.30 -11.16 -5.93
N GLN A 87 -12.17 -11.75 -5.64
CA GLN A 87 -10.99 -11.75 -6.50
C GLN A 87 -11.05 -12.89 -7.54
N ALA A 88 -10.02 -13.03 -8.39
CA ALA A 88 -9.92 -14.10 -9.37
C ALA A 88 -8.51 -14.72 -9.41
N ALA A 89 -7.77 -14.65 -8.29
CA ALA A 89 -6.36 -15.01 -8.26
C ALA A 89 -6.10 -16.46 -7.82
N GLN A 90 -6.99 -17.08 -7.05
CA GLN A 90 -6.85 -18.49 -6.66
C GLN A 90 -8.21 -19.22 -6.55
N PRO A 91 -8.41 -20.30 -7.29
CA PRO A 91 -9.58 -21.17 -7.15
C PRO A 91 -9.74 -21.67 -5.69
N GLY A 92 -10.98 -21.76 -5.21
CA GLY A 92 -11.27 -22.21 -3.83
C GLY A 92 -11.10 -21.14 -2.75
N GLY A 93 -10.57 -19.95 -3.10
CA GLY A 93 -10.35 -18.87 -2.14
C GLY A 93 -10.90 -17.50 -2.56
N ASN A 94 -11.44 -17.37 -3.76
CA ASN A 94 -11.74 -16.07 -4.38
C ASN A 94 -12.76 -15.20 -3.63
N THR A 95 -13.62 -15.76 -2.82
CA THR A 95 -14.67 -15.05 -2.05
C THR A 95 -14.38 -14.96 -0.56
N THR A 96 -13.43 -15.74 -0.06
CA THR A 96 -13.16 -15.88 1.39
C THR A 96 -11.79 -15.36 1.82
N TRP A 97 -10.90 -15.09 0.88
CA TRP A 97 -9.56 -14.55 1.09
C TRP A 97 -9.33 -13.29 0.24
N TYR A 98 -8.54 -12.35 0.75
CA TYR A 98 -7.93 -11.34 -0.11
C TYR A 98 -6.65 -11.88 -0.73
N SER A 99 -6.28 -11.37 -1.89
CA SER A 99 -4.99 -11.63 -2.54
C SER A 99 -4.14 -10.39 -2.59
N VAL A 100 -2.84 -10.54 -2.37
CA VAL A 100 -1.84 -9.54 -2.71
C VAL A 100 -0.78 -10.16 -3.60
N THR A 101 -0.56 -9.56 -4.78
CA THR A 101 0.56 -9.94 -5.62
C THR A 101 1.74 -9.02 -5.34
N LEU A 102 2.89 -9.60 -5.02
CA LEU A 102 4.14 -8.85 -5.04
C LEU A 102 4.51 -8.63 -6.52
N MET A 103 4.81 -7.39 -6.87
CA MET A 103 5.17 -7.00 -8.24
C MET A 103 6.60 -7.44 -8.55
N SER A 104 6.83 -8.73 -8.51
CA SER A 104 8.12 -9.41 -8.72
C SER A 104 7.88 -10.76 -9.34
N GLY A 105 8.92 -11.36 -9.92
CA GLY A 105 8.90 -12.66 -10.54
C GLY A 105 9.68 -13.73 -9.77
N PRO A 106 9.85 -14.94 -10.36
CA PRO A 106 10.45 -16.08 -9.69
C PRO A 106 11.93 -15.91 -9.34
N GLY A 107 12.69 -15.12 -10.11
CA GLY A 107 14.11 -14.82 -9.86
C GLY A 107 14.36 -13.66 -8.92
N GLU A 108 13.31 -12.92 -8.54
CA GLU A 108 13.43 -11.71 -7.75
C GLU A 108 13.17 -11.97 -6.27
N LYS A 109 13.91 -11.24 -5.43
CA LYS A 109 13.67 -11.20 -3.99
C LYS A 109 12.81 -9.97 -3.67
N PRO A 110 11.83 -10.09 -2.75
CA PRO A 110 11.10 -8.91 -2.30
C PRO A 110 12.03 -7.96 -1.55
N THR A 111 11.81 -6.66 -1.72
CA THR A 111 12.51 -5.65 -0.92
C THR A 111 11.96 -5.62 0.51
N PRO A 112 12.73 -5.11 1.48
CA PRO A 112 12.23 -4.88 2.84
C PRO A 112 10.95 -4.04 2.85
N GLU A 113 10.90 -2.98 2.04
CA GLU A 113 9.76 -2.07 1.89
C GLU A 113 8.53 -2.80 1.33
N GLN A 114 8.72 -3.72 0.40
CA GLN A 114 7.64 -4.52 -0.15
C GLN A 114 7.06 -5.50 0.88
N ILE A 115 7.92 -6.12 1.68
CA ILE A 115 7.50 -6.99 2.79
C ILE A 115 6.71 -6.18 3.81
N GLU A 116 7.20 -5.00 4.16
CA GLU A 116 6.55 -4.11 5.12
C GLU A 116 5.18 -3.64 4.62
N ALA A 117 5.07 -3.26 3.35
CA ALA A 117 3.78 -2.90 2.73
C ALA A 117 2.73 -4.03 2.83
N VAL A 118 3.16 -5.29 2.69
CA VAL A 118 2.25 -6.45 2.87
C VAL A 118 1.83 -6.61 4.34
N ARG A 119 2.73 -6.41 5.30
CA ARG A 119 2.40 -6.43 6.74
C ARG A 119 1.42 -5.33 7.11
N GLU A 120 1.66 -4.11 6.64
CA GLU A 120 0.76 -2.96 6.84
C GLU A 120 -0.61 -3.20 6.23
N LEU A 121 -0.67 -3.73 4.98
CA LEU A 121 -1.92 -4.11 4.34
C LEU A 121 -2.67 -5.16 5.17
N ARG A 122 -1.97 -6.19 5.65
CA ARG A 122 -2.57 -7.23 6.49
C ARG A 122 -3.13 -6.64 7.78
N ALA A 123 -2.35 -5.81 8.50
CA ALA A 123 -2.80 -5.16 9.72
C ALA A 123 -4.03 -4.27 9.48
N TYR A 124 -4.02 -3.49 8.41
CA TYR A 124 -5.15 -2.68 7.97
C TYR A 124 -6.40 -3.52 7.71
N LEU A 125 -6.29 -4.61 6.98
CA LEU A 125 -7.42 -5.49 6.69
C LEU A 125 -7.91 -6.23 7.94
N MET A 126 -7.01 -6.61 8.85
CA MET A 126 -7.36 -7.22 10.14
C MET A 126 -8.16 -6.26 11.04
N SER A 127 -7.83 -4.99 11.08
CA SER A 127 -8.62 -3.97 11.79
C SER A 127 -10.03 -3.82 11.22
N ARG A 128 -10.28 -4.34 10.03
CA ARG A 128 -11.56 -4.34 9.32
C ARG A 128 -12.24 -5.72 9.27
N GLY A 129 -11.78 -6.66 10.11
CA GLY A 129 -12.40 -7.96 10.31
C GLY A 129 -11.79 -9.12 9.50
N LEU A 130 -10.64 -8.92 8.85
CA LEU A 130 -9.92 -10.02 8.22
C LEU A 130 -9.28 -10.93 9.28
N GLY A 131 -9.32 -12.25 9.08
CA GLY A 131 -8.58 -13.21 9.88
C GLY A 131 -7.07 -13.11 9.70
N ALA A 132 -6.32 -13.56 10.68
CA ALA A 132 -4.88 -13.39 10.78
C ALA A 132 -4.06 -14.30 9.83
N ALA A 133 -4.67 -15.25 9.15
CA ALA A 133 -3.97 -16.26 8.37
C ALA A 133 -3.32 -15.68 7.11
N VAL A 134 -2.11 -16.16 6.79
CA VAL A 134 -1.42 -15.88 5.54
C VAL A 134 -1.10 -17.21 4.85
N LYS A 135 -1.38 -17.31 3.57
CA LYS A 135 -1.12 -18.47 2.72
C LYS A 135 -0.42 -18.07 1.43
N GLY A 136 0.20 -19.01 0.75
CA GLY A 136 0.63 -18.84 -0.63
C GLY A 136 -0.41 -19.39 -1.61
N HIS A 137 -0.37 -18.96 -2.86
CA HIS A 137 -1.29 -19.46 -3.89
C HIS A 137 -1.26 -21.00 -4.01
N ARG A 138 -0.08 -21.61 -3.88
CA ARG A 138 0.08 -23.08 -3.96
C ARG A 138 -0.60 -23.86 -2.84
N ASP A 139 -1.08 -23.22 -1.80
CA ASP A 139 -1.89 -23.86 -0.75
C ASP A 139 -3.34 -24.11 -1.19
N PHE A 140 -3.76 -23.55 -2.32
CA PHE A 140 -5.11 -23.66 -2.88
C PHE A 140 -5.14 -24.47 -4.19
N TYR A 141 -4.06 -24.38 -4.96
CA TYR A 141 -4.01 -24.94 -6.30
C TYR A 141 -2.59 -25.36 -6.65
N SER A 142 -2.44 -26.41 -7.46
CA SER A 142 -1.12 -26.84 -7.97
C SER A 142 -0.53 -25.80 -8.92
N THR A 143 0.43 -25.02 -8.44
CA THR A 143 1.07 -23.92 -9.18
C THR A 143 2.46 -23.63 -8.61
N SER A 144 3.33 -23.03 -9.42
CA SER A 144 4.60 -22.49 -8.92
C SER A 144 4.47 -21.21 -8.10
N CYS A 145 3.35 -20.48 -8.25
CA CYS A 145 3.09 -19.23 -7.50
C CYS A 145 2.93 -19.55 -5.98
N PRO A 146 3.50 -18.75 -5.09
CA PRO A 146 4.21 -17.47 -5.28
C PRO A 146 5.73 -17.61 -5.51
N GLY A 147 6.23 -18.72 -5.94
CA GLY A 147 7.66 -19.03 -6.04
C GLY A 147 8.25 -19.47 -4.70
N ASP A 148 9.39 -20.15 -4.72
CA ASP A 148 9.96 -20.75 -3.50
C ASP A 148 10.44 -19.69 -2.51
N THR A 149 10.97 -18.57 -3.02
CA THR A 149 11.43 -17.47 -2.18
C THR A 149 10.28 -16.88 -1.36
N LEU A 150 9.18 -16.48 -1.98
CA LEU A 150 8.03 -15.91 -1.26
C LEU A 150 7.31 -16.96 -0.43
N TYR A 151 7.21 -18.20 -0.92
CA TYR A 151 6.56 -19.26 -0.16
C TYR A 151 7.31 -19.61 1.12
N ARG A 152 8.65 -19.55 1.11
CA ARG A 152 9.44 -19.68 2.35
C ARG A 152 9.09 -18.57 3.34
N LEU A 153 8.99 -17.31 2.89
CA LEU A 153 8.59 -16.17 3.73
C LEU A 153 7.15 -16.29 4.27
N VAL A 154 6.25 -16.95 3.53
CA VAL A 154 4.93 -17.33 4.05
C VAL A 154 5.07 -18.35 5.18
N ARG A 155 5.88 -19.40 4.96
CA ARG A 155 6.06 -20.50 5.90
C ARG A 155 6.77 -20.11 7.20
N ASP A 156 7.74 -19.20 7.13
CA ASP A 156 8.49 -18.71 8.29
C ASP A 156 7.78 -17.58 9.05
N GLY A 157 6.56 -17.21 8.59
CA GLY A 157 5.76 -16.20 9.25
C GLY A 157 6.21 -14.76 9.01
N THR A 158 7.10 -14.51 8.03
CA THR A 158 7.58 -13.14 7.74
C THR A 158 6.43 -12.16 7.52
N PHE A 159 5.39 -12.56 6.79
CA PHE A 159 4.23 -11.71 6.51
C PHE A 159 3.20 -11.63 7.66
N THR A 160 3.36 -12.44 8.72
CA THR A 160 2.48 -12.39 9.89
C THR A 160 3.01 -11.52 11.03
N LYS A 161 4.27 -11.07 10.94
CA LYS A 161 4.84 -10.14 11.89
C LYS A 161 4.10 -8.81 11.88
N SER A 162 4.08 -8.12 13.01
CA SER A 162 3.56 -6.75 13.08
C SER A 162 4.35 -5.83 12.17
N PRO A 163 3.72 -4.84 11.53
CA PRO A 163 4.44 -3.78 10.83
C PRO A 163 5.37 -3.03 11.77
N SER A 164 6.52 -2.57 11.26
CA SER A 164 7.49 -1.80 12.04
C SER A 164 6.92 -0.47 12.53
N SER A 165 6.00 0.12 11.76
CA SER A 165 5.26 1.34 12.12
C SER A 165 4.24 1.15 13.26
N PHE A 166 3.96 -0.12 13.65
CA PHE A 166 3.14 -0.47 14.83
C PHE A 166 3.95 -0.89 16.04
N ASN A 167 5.27 -0.80 16.00
CA ASN A 167 6.01 -0.75 17.24
C ASN A 167 5.61 0.56 17.94
N THR A 168 4.51 0.48 18.70
CA THR A 168 4.24 1.40 19.80
C THR A 168 5.58 1.58 20.50
N ILE A 169 5.94 2.83 20.70
CA ILE A 169 6.90 3.20 21.71
C ILE A 169 6.44 2.44 22.95
N GLU A 170 7.06 1.28 23.28
CA GLU A 170 7.05 0.80 24.64
C GLU A 170 7.71 1.94 25.41
N GLU A 171 7.00 2.45 26.39
CA GLU A 171 7.52 3.40 27.37
C GLU A 171 8.61 2.69 28.17
N ASP A 172 9.77 2.48 27.55
CA ASP A 172 11.01 2.21 28.27
C ASP A 172 12.19 2.52 27.34
N ASP A 173 13.03 3.35 27.86
CA ASP A 173 14.29 3.88 27.38
C ASP A 173 14.19 5.25 26.70
N ASP A 174 14.79 6.21 27.39
CA ASP A 174 15.22 7.53 26.97
C ASP A 174 15.72 7.53 25.50
N VAL A 175 14.79 7.63 24.56
CA VAL A 175 15.18 7.93 23.18
C VAL A 175 15.69 9.37 23.21
N ASP A 176 17.01 9.53 23.17
CA ASP A 176 17.60 10.84 22.98
C ASP A 176 17.15 11.39 21.62
N VAL A 177 16.02 12.07 21.63
CA VAL A 177 15.44 12.75 20.45
C VAL A 177 16.46 13.67 19.79
N ASN A 178 17.44 14.21 20.55
CA ASN A 178 18.51 15.01 19.98
C ASN A 178 19.48 14.16 19.15
N ALA A 179 19.78 12.93 19.54
CA ALA A 179 20.61 12.00 18.77
C ALA A 179 19.93 11.60 17.47
N VAL A 180 18.62 11.29 17.50
CA VAL A 180 17.84 10.96 16.28
C VAL A 180 17.79 12.13 15.31
N TRP A 181 17.57 13.34 15.81
CA TRP A 181 17.56 14.56 14.98
C TRP A 181 18.94 14.92 14.45
N HIS A 182 19.99 14.67 15.24
CA HIS A 182 21.37 14.92 14.81
C HIS A 182 21.75 14.00 13.63
N ASP A 183 21.37 12.73 13.68
CA ASP A 183 21.66 11.76 12.60
C ASP A 183 20.83 12.06 11.34
N ALA A 184 19.56 12.45 11.47
CA ALA A 184 18.73 12.90 10.36
C ALA A 184 19.28 14.19 9.71
N ARG A 185 19.77 15.16 10.51
CA ARG A 185 20.38 16.39 10.03
C ARG A 185 21.67 16.13 9.25
N ILE A 186 22.49 15.18 9.68
CA ILE A 186 23.72 14.79 8.99
C ILE A 186 23.42 14.18 7.61
N LYS A 187 22.34 13.41 7.48
CA LYS A 187 21.95 12.82 6.20
C LYS A 187 21.35 13.83 5.21
N MET A 188 20.67 14.87 5.69
CA MET A 188 20.13 15.94 4.84
C MET A 188 21.18 16.93 4.35
N ASN A 189 22.27 17.11 5.08
CA ASN A 189 23.31 18.11 4.77
C ASN A 189 24.43 17.66 3.83
N LYS A 190 24.35 16.48 3.23
CA LYS A 190 25.38 16.04 2.27
C LYS A 190 25.24 16.59 0.86
N GLY A 191 24.45 17.62 0.63
CA GLY A 191 24.20 18.10 -0.71
C GLY A 191 24.09 19.61 -0.95
N GLU A 192 23.85 20.49 0.04
CA GLU A 192 23.77 21.93 -0.23
C GLU A 192 24.03 22.78 1.03
N LYS A 193 24.89 23.81 0.86
CA LYS A 193 25.04 24.92 1.80
C LYS A 193 23.82 25.82 1.65
N THR A 194 22.84 25.72 2.53
CA THR A 194 21.84 26.77 2.69
C THR A 194 21.41 26.94 4.12
N GLU A 195 21.64 28.14 4.59
CA GLU A 195 20.97 28.95 5.61
C GLU A 195 20.23 28.30 6.76
N SER A 196 20.66 28.71 7.94
CA SER A 196 20.01 28.71 9.25
C SER A 196 19.63 27.35 9.84
N GLU A 197 20.35 27.04 10.88
CA GLU A 197 20.03 26.01 11.88
C GLU A 197 18.66 26.29 12.49
N ARG A 198 17.60 25.80 11.87
CA ARG A 198 16.27 25.82 12.45
C ARG A 198 16.19 24.68 13.47
N SER A 199 15.88 25.01 14.71
CA SER A 199 15.61 24.00 15.74
C SER A 199 14.36 23.19 15.34
N PRO A 200 14.25 21.92 15.75
CA PRO A 200 13.02 21.12 15.57
C PRO A 200 11.76 21.83 16.05
N ALA A 201 11.87 22.57 17.14
CA ALA A 201 10.77 23.40 17.67
C ALA A 201 10.33 24.50 16.69
N ALA A 202 11.27 25.14 16.01
CA ALA A 202 10.95 26.16 15.00
C ALA A 202 10.25 25.56 13.77
N VAL A 203 10.66 24.36 13.33
CA VAL A 203 10.00 23.63 12.23
C VAL A 203 8.59 23.21 12.61
N LEU A 204 8.39 22.70 13.82
CA LEU A 204 7.06 22.31 14.33
C LEU A 204 6.16 23.55 14.41
N GLN A 205 6.65 24.68 14.91
CA GLN A 205 5.89 25.92 15.00
C GLN A 205 5.50 26.48 13.63
N GLU A 206 6.37 26.34 12.62
CA GLU A 206 6.03 26.69 11.22
C GLU A 206 4.93 25.77 10.66
N LEU A 207 5.02 24.47 10.92
CA LEU A 207 4.01 23.50 10.48
C LEU A 207 2.65 23.77 11.15
N GLU A 208 2.61 24.05 12.44
CA GLU A 208 1.39 24.44 13.16
C GLU A 208 0.79 25.72 12.57
N THR A 209 1.63 26.73 12.29
CA THR A 209 1.19 27.99 11.70
C THR A 209 0.60 27.78 10.28
N GLU A 210 1.22 26.92 9.47
CA GLU A 210 0.73 26.63 8.12
C GLU A 210 -0.56 25.78 8.19
N GLN A 211 -0.69 24.88 9.14
CA GLN A 211 -1.92 24.12 9.40
C GLN A 211 -3.09 25.04 9.76
N ASP A 212 -2.88 26.02 10.62
CA ASP A 212 -3.86 27.02 10.99
C ASP A 212 -4.27 27.88 9.81
N ARG A 213 -3.31 28.29 8.97
CA ARG A 213 -3.55 29.01 7.72
C ARG A 213 -4.39 28.21 6.74
N ILE A 214 -4.10 26.92 6.57
CA ILE A 214 -4.89 26.03 5.69
C ILE A 214 -6.32 25.89 6.23
N LYS A 215 -6.48 25.73 7.55
CA LYS A 215 -7.78 25.63 8.19
C LYS A 215 -8.61 26.88 7.96
N SER A 216 -8.03 28.06 8.20
CA SER A 216 -8.71 29.33 7.95
C SER A 216 -9.15 29.52 6.49
N ARG A 217 -8.35 29.04 5.52
CA ARG A 217 -8.72 29.09 4.10
C ARG A 217 -9.83 28.10 3.74
N LEU A 218 -9.91 26.95 4.41
CA LEU A 218 -11.00 26.01 4.25
C LEU A 218 -12.30 26.60 4.77
N ASP A 219 -12.28 27.22 5.95
CA ASP A 219 -13.45 27.88 6.54
C ASP A 219 -13.99 29.02 5.63
N ASP A 220 -13.08 29.84 5.05
CA ASP A 220 -13.45 30.89 4.07
C ASP A 220 -14.03 30.31 2.77
N LEU A 221 -13.56 29.17 2.32
CA LEU A 221 -14.10 28.49 1.13
C LEU A 221 -15.48 27.89 1.41
N ASP A 222 -15.70 27.34 2.58
CA ASP A 222 -17.01 26.82 2.99
C ASP A 222 -18.05 27.96 3.09
N GLU A 223 -17.68 29.10 3.68
CA GLU A 223 -18.56 30.28 3.73
C GLU A 223 -18.91 30.82 2.33
N LYS A 224 -17.93 30.86 1.42
CA LYS A 224 -18.15 31.25 0.03
C LYS A 224 -19.04 30.26 -0.73
N LEU A 225 -18.85 28.97 -0.47
CA LEU A 225 -19.68 27.92 -1.07
C LEU A 225 -21.12 28.05 -0.62
N ASP A 226 -21.36 28.29 0.68
CA ASP A 226 -22.67 28.48 1.24
C ASP A 226 -23.34 29.74 0.65
N ALA A 227 -22.60 30.83 0.49
CA ALA A 227 -23.11 32.05 -0.16
C ALA A 227 -23.51 31.81 -1.61
N VAL A 228 -22.73 31.03 -2.38
CA VAL A 228 -23.06 30.66 -3.76
C VAL A 228 -24.31 29.77 -3.80
N LEU A 229 -24.41 28.79 -2.91
CA LEU A 229 -25.57 27.92 -2.83
C LEU A 229 -26.85 28.71 -2.48
N ALA A 230 -26.75 29.67 -1.55
CA ALA A 230 -27.86 30.58 -1.23
C ALA A 230 -28.27 31.45 -2.42
N ALA A 231 -27.30 31.99 -3.17
CA ALA A 231 -27.56 32.81 -4.37
C ALA A 231 -28.18 32.03 -5.54
N LEU A 232 -27.96 30.70 -5.59
CA LEU A 232 -28.61 29.82 -6.58
C LEU A 232 -30.06 29.45 -6.24
N GLY A 233 -30.61 30.02 -5.17
CA GLY A 233 -32.07 29.95 -4.85
C GLY A 233 -32.54 28.60 -4.36
N LYS A 234 -31.72 27.92 -3.63
CA LYS A 234 -32.04 26.62 -3.03
C LYS A 234 -31.99 26.69 -1.53
#